data_aface2ec907732278c53c5744c171ba8
#
_entry.id   aface2ec907732278c53c5744c171ba8
#
_cell.length_a   1.000
_cell.length_b   1.000
_cell.length_c   1.000
_cell.angle_alpha   90.00
_cell.angle_beta   90.00
_cell.angle_gamma   90.00
#
_symmetry.space_group_name_H-M   'P 1'
#
loop_
_entity.id
_entity.type
_entity.pdbx_description
1 polymer ?
#
loop_
_entity_poly.entity_id
_entity_poly.type
_entity_poly.pdbx_seq_one_letter_code
_entity_poly.pdbx_strand_id
1 'polypeptide(L)'
;GVKKVPTNREKNKKKDGQTLWFEFIKTSLKLLVKNGKLIMIVPSIWMKPDKSKAYDFMCQYQIDKIHCLSNTETNKIFNGNAQTPTCYFLLRNTKSNNNINIFDVDKSTYVKYNIKINYPIPIFGAHIINKFMKYVDLYGSLNVIKTNMPSKNVKLNTTYSKDFPYKNINSAKISSVGNKPYLDIKYSNESCKYYKQIKLILPHKMYGFPYLDTDGSYGICNRDNYVILDDNIDNLNIVKEFLSTKTALYIYEATRYRMKYLEKYAFKFIPNILIMADFIKKRPLDDKYIWDFFDFDVDDIININKLHQKNYDFEYLI
;
A
#
# COMPACT_ATOMS: atom_id res chain seq x y z
N GLY A 1 -14.96 5.24 -13.70
CA GLY A 1 -15.16 4.55 -14.98
C GLY A 1 -16.41 3.71 -14.98
N VAL A 2 -17.19 3.79 -16.07
CA VAL A 2 -18.40 2.98 -16.23
C VAL A 2 -18.01 1.52 -16.36
N LYS A 3 -18.51 0.65 -15.51
CA LYS A 3 -18.33 -0.80 -15.66
C LYS A 3 -19.11 -1.27 -16.89
N LYS A 4 -18.50 -2.13 -17.72
CA LYS A 4 -19.27 -2.84 -18.76
C LYS A 4 -20.42 -3.59 -18.08
N VAL A 5 -21.64 -3.42 -18.57
CA VAL A 5 -22.78 -4.23 -18.12
C VAL A 5 -22.55 -5.67 -18.59
N PRO A 6 -22.44 -6.64 -17.68
CA PRO A 6 -22.20 -8.04 -18.07
C PRO A 6 -23.39 -8.59 -18.87
N THR A 7 -23.11 -9.26 -19.96
CA THR A 7 -24.14 -10.07 -20.65
C THR A 7 -24.55 -11.25 -19.76
N ASN A 8 -25.74 -11.85 -20.02
CA ASN A 8 -26.26 -12.96 -19.21
C ASN A 8 -25.32 -14.18 -19.11
N ARG A 9 -24.39 -14.37 -20.06
CA ARG A 9 -23.34 -15.42 -20.03
C ARG A 9 -22.12 -15.04 -19.16
N GLU A 10 -21.90 -13.75 -18.89
CA GLU A 10 -20.75 -13.24 -18.14
C GLU A 10 -21.07 -13.02 -16.66
N LYS A 11 -22.34 -13.10 -16.24
CA LYS A 11 -22.78 -12.91 -14.84
C LYS A 11 -22.10 -13.87 -13.86
N ASN A 12 -21.63 -15.02 -14.31
CA ASN A 12 -20.98 -16.03 -13.47
C ASN A 12 -19.44 -15.94 -13.42
N LYS A 13 -18.82 -15.03 -14.18
CA LYS A 13 -17.38 -14.75 -14.11
C LYS A 13 -17.19 -13.25 -13.91
N LYS A 14 -17.08 -12.82 -12.65
CA LYS A 14 -16.54 -11.49 -12.33
C LYS A 14 -15.12 -11.42 -12.88
N LYS A 15 -14.95 -10.93 -14.09
CA LYS A 15 -13.63 -10.50 -14.59
C LYS A 15 -13.30 -9.19 -13.90
N ASP A 16 -12.49 -9.26 -12.84
CA ASP A 16 -11.88 -8.09 -12.23
C ASP A 16 -11.10 -7.32 -13.29
N GLY A 17 -11.36 -6.02 -13.39
CA GLY A 17 -10.47 -5.08 -14.09
C GLY A 17 -10.87 -4.61 -15.47
N GLN A 18 -12.00 -5.01 -16.05
CA GLN A 18 -12.46 -4.45 -17.33
C GLN A 18 -13.27 -3.16 -17.09
N THR A 19 -12.58 -2.04 -16.95
CA THR A 19 -13.20 -0.72 -16.92
C THR A 19 -13.03 -0.03 -18.26
N LEU A 20 -14.05 0.68 -18.71
CA LEU A 20 -14.04 1.35 -20.02
C LEU A 20 -12.92 2.40 -20.15
N TRP A 21 -12.52 3.04 -19.04
CA TRP A 21 -11.48 4.06 -19.10
C TRP A 21 -10.16 3.55 -19.70
N PHE A 22 -9.80 2.30 -19.44
CA PHE A 22 -8.57 1.73 -19.97
C PHE A 22 -8.67 1.45 -21.48
N GLU A 23 -9.82 1.01 -21.96
CA GLU A 23 -10.08 0.86 -23.40
C GLU A 23 -10.08 2.22 -24.11
N PHE A 24 -10.63 3.27 -23.49
CA PHE A 24 -10.54 4.64 -24.04
C PHE A 24 -9.09 5.10 -24.19
N ILE A 25 -8.23 4.87 -23.20
CA ILE A 25 -6.80 5.21 -23.30
C ILE A 25 -6.15 4.49 -24.49
N LYS A 26 -6.35 3.17 -24.60
CA LYS A 26 -5.79 2.36 -25.69
C LYS A 26 -6.25 2.86 -27.06
N THR A 27 -7.53 3.16 -27.20
CA THR A 27 -8.11 3.65 -28.44
C THR A 27 -7.58 5.04 -28.78
N SER A 28 -7.54 5.95 -27.81
CA SER A 28 -7.00 7.30 -28.00
C SER A 28 -5.55 7.27 -28.46
N LEU A 29 -4.71 6.42 -27.85
CA LEU A 29 -3.30 6.31 -28.24
C LEU A 29 -3.10 5.77 -29.66
N LYS A 30 -3.99 4.88 -30.14
CA LYS A 30 -3.97 4.39 -31.53
C LYS A 30 -4.31 5.49 -32.55
N LEU A 31 -5.14 6.46 -32.14
CA LEU A 31 -5.57 7.57 -32.99
C LEU A 31 -4.59 8.75 -32.99
N LEU A 32 -3.70 8.82 -31.99
CA LEU A 32 -2.73 9.90 -31.87
C LEU A 32 -1.53 9.67 -32.78
N VAL A 33 -1.12 10.74 -33.45
CA VAL A 33 0.16 10.79 -34.16
C VAL A 33 1.33 10.63 -33.19
N LYS A 34 2.52 10.33 -33.69
CA LYS A 34 3.75 10.31 -32.89
C LYS A 34 3.92 11.64 -32.16
N ASN A 35 4.26 11.59 -30.89
CA ASN A 35 4.34 12.73 -29.96
C ASN A 35 3.00 13.45 -29.69
N GLY A 36 1.88 12.98 -30.23
CA GLY A 36 0.54 13.46 -29.85
C GLY A 36 0.29 13.32 -28.37
N LYS A 37 -0.49 14.24 -27.82
CA LYS A 37 -0.73 14.33 -26.35
C LYS A 37 -2.13 13.86 -25.99
N LEU A 38 -2.23 13.15 -24.87
CA LEU A 38 -3.48 12.69 -24.26
C LEU A 38 -3.59 13.22 -22.83
N ILE A 39 -4.73 13.86 -22.54
CA ILE A 39 -5.10 14.24 -21.17
C ILE A 39 -6.38 13.51 -20.83
N MET A 40 -6.39 12.81 -19.70
CA MET A 40 -7.59 12.13 -19.18
C MET A 40 -7.62 12.15 -17.66
N ILE A 41 -8.85 12.09 -17.11
CA ILE A 41 -9.09 11.83 -15.69
C ILE A 41 -9.54 10.38 -15.56
N VAL A 42 -8.83 9.60 -14.72
CA VAL A 42 -9.08 8.17 -14.52
C VAL A 42 -8.86 7.79 -13.05
N PRO A 43 -9.39 6.64 -12.58
CA PRO A 43 -9.03 6.12 -11.26
C PRO A 43 -7.53 5.91 -11.13
N SER A 44 -6.91 6.32 -10.01
CA SER A 44 -5.47 6.22 -9.77
C SER A 44 -4.96 4.78 -9.56
N ILE A 45 -5.85 3.79 -9.51
CA ILE A 45 -5.53 2.37 -9.28
C ILE A 45 -4.51 1.79 -10.27
N TRP A 46 -4.40 2.36 -11.47
CA TRP A 46 -3.42 1.92 -12.47
C TRP A 46 -1.97 2.26 -12.09
N MET A 47 -1.75 3.17 -11.14
CA MET A 47 -0.41 3.63 -10.73
C MET A 47 0.39 2.57 -9.97
N LYS A 48 -0.09 1.35 -9.91
CA LYS A 48 0.62 0.19 -9.38
C LYS A 48 0.45 -1.02 -10.29
N PRO A 49 1.43 -1.94 -10.32
CA PRO A 49 1.28 -3.21 -11.03
C PRO A 49 0.07 -3.99 -10.55
N ASP A 50 -0.73 -4.50 -11.48
CA ASP A 50 -1.87 -5.36 -11.19
C ASP A 50 -2.21 -6.31 -12.35
N LYS A 51 -3.22 -7.16 -12.14
CA LYS A 51 -3.68 -8.13 -13.14
C LYS A 51 -4.28 -7.49 -14.40
N SER A 52 -4.71 -6.22 -14.33
CA SER A 52 -5.29 -5.51 -15.47
C SER A 52 -4.25 -5.15 -16.53
N LYS A 53 -2.95 -5.15 -16.17
CA LYS A 53 -1.84 -4.71 -17.01
C LYS A 53 -1.89 -3.22 -17.41
N ALA A 54 -2.76 -2.43 -16.76
CA ALA A 54 -2.87 -1.01 -17.07
C ALA A 54 -1.59 -0.26 -16.71
N TYR A 55 -0.96 -0.59 -15.57
CA TYR A 55 0.34 -0.04 -15.17
C TYR A 55 1.42 -0.30 -16.24
N ASP A 56 1.59 -1.57 -16.61
CA ASP A 56 2.60 -1.99 -17.59
C ASP A 56 2.39 -1.29 -18.95
N PHE A 57 1.12 -1.14 -19.35
CA PHE A 57 0.76 -0.46 -20.59
C PHE A 57 1.06 1.04 -20.52
N MET A 58 0.63 1.73 -19.47
CA MET A 58 0.82 3.18 -19.30
C MET A 58 2.30 3.56 -19.21
N CYS A 59 3.10 2.76 -18.52
CA CYS A 59 4.54 3.01 -18.35
C CYS A 59 5.37 2.80 -19.63
N GLN A 60 4.81 2.24 -20.69
CA GLN A 60 5.48 2.18 -22.00
C GLN A 60 5.51 3.54 -22.71
N TYR A 61 4.56 4.42 -22.37
CA TYR A 61 4.44 5.75 -22.97
C TYR A 61 5.01 6.81 -22.06
N GLN A 62 5.44 7.92 -22.64
CA GLN A 62 5.95 9.04 -21.87
C GLN A 62 4.82 9.75 -21.13
N ILE A 63 4.85 9.65 -19.83
CA ILE A 63 3.98 10.43 -18.94
C ILE A 63 4.76 11.67 -18.53
N ASP A 64 4.32 12.84 -18.95
CA ASP A 64 4.99 14.09 -18.63
C ASP A 64 4.62 14.62 -17.25
N LYS A 65 3.33 14.52 -16.90
CA LYS A 65 2.78 15.02 -15.65
C LYS A 65 1.67 14.12 -15.14
N ILE A 66 1.61 13.95 -13.82
CA ILE A 66 0.49 13.33 -13.10
C ILE A 66 0.10 14.25 -11.95
N HIS A 67 -1.21 14.40 -11.74
CA HIS A 67 -1.77 15.02 -10.56
C HIS A 67 -2.85 14.11 -10.00
N CYS A 68 -2.68 13.68 -8.74
CA CYS A 68 -3.63 12.81 -8.05
C CYS A 68 -4.55 13.64 -7.17
N LEU A 69 -5.82 13.25 -7.17
CA LEU A 69 -6.85 13.78 -6.32
C LEU A 69 -7.14 12.77 -5.21
N SER A 70 -7.16 13.23 -3.98
CA SER A 70 -7.59 12.42 -2.85
C SER A 70 -9.02 11.92 -3.04
N ASN A 71 -9.42 10.95 -2.22
CA ASN A 71 -10.81 10.49 -2.21
C ASN A 71 -11.81 11.61 -1.94
N THR A 72 -11.48 12.52 -1.01
CA THR A 72 -12.33 13.66 -0.64
C THR A 72 -12.46 14.64 -1.80
N GLU A 73 -11.37 15.01 -2.45
CA GLU A 73 -11.36 15.89 -3.62
C GLU A 73 -12.11 15.28 -4.80
N THR A 74 -11.85 14.00 -5.08
CA THR A 74 -12.57 13.26 -6.13
C THR A 74 -14.07 13.27 -5.87
N ASN A 75 -14.49 12.97 -4.63
CA ASN A 75 -15.89 12.96 -4.26
C ASN A 75 -16.54 14.34 -4.43
N LYS A 76 -15.84 15.41 -4.02
CA LYS A 76 -16.29 16.79 -4.19
C LYS A 76 -16.43 17.17 -5.67
N ILE A 77 -15.42 16.88 -6.50
CA ILE A 77 -15.40 17.22 -7.93
C ILE A 77 -16.51 16.50 -8.70
N PHE A 78 -16.78 15.25 -8.34
CA PHE A 78 -17.80 14.43 -9.00
C PHE A 78 -19.15 14.40 -8.26
N ASN A 79 -19.45 15.38 -7.41
CA ASN A 79 -20.72 15.53 -6.69
C ASN A 79 -21.18 14.23 -6.01
N GLY A 80 -20.30 13.53 -5.32
CA GLY A 80 -20.63 12.28 -4.62
C GLY A 80 -20.62 11.01 -5.49
N ASN A 81 -20.52 11.14 -6.81
CA ASN A 81 -20.61 10.00 -7.74
C ASN A 81 -19.32 9.19 -7.89
N ALA A 82 -18.17 9.67 -7.37
CA ALA A 82 -16.90 8.96 -7.39
C ALA A 82 -16.26 8.97 -6.01
N GLN A 83 -15.95 7.78 -5.49
CA GLN A 83 -15.43 7.59 -4.13
C GLN A 83 -14.03 6.98 -4.09
N THR A 84 -13.38 6.82 -5.23
CA THR A 84 -12.01 6.30 -5.31
C THR A 84 -11.08 7.42 -5.75
N PRO A 85 -9.84 7.48 -5.23
CA PRO A 85 -8.86 8.44 -5.71
C PRO A 85 -8.75 8.41 -7.23
N THR A 86 -8.71 9.57 -7.85
CA THR A 86 -8.51 9.73 -9.30
C THR A 86 -7.21 10.47 -9.58
N CYS A 87 -6.75 10.39 -10.80
CA CYS A 87 -5.66 11.23 -11.27
C CYS A 87 -5.97 11.74 -12.66
N TYR A 88 -5.43 12.90 -12.99
CA TYR A 88 -5.29 13.33 -14.37
C TYR A 88 -3.81 13.35 -14.75
N PHE A 89 -3.55 13.07 -15.99
CA PHE A 89 -2.20 12.96 -16.50
C PHE A 89 -2.07 13.60 -17.89
N LEU A 90 -0.87 14.01 -18.21
CA LEU A 90 -0.45 14.37 -19.56
C LEU A 90 0.47 13.27 -20.08
N LEU A 91 0.01 12.53 -21.08
CA LEU A 91 0.74 11.42 -21.70
C LEU A 91 1.05 11.78 -23.15
N ARG A 92 2.24 11.45 -23.62
CA ARG A 92 2.65 11.57 -25.02
C ARG A 92 2.75 10.20 -25.69
N ASN A 93 2.29 10.12 -26.94
CA ASN A 93 2.42 8.93 -27.77
C ASN A 93 3.88 8.76 -28.26
N THR A 94 4.77 8.48 -27.32
CA THR A 94 6.19 8.18 -27.54
C THR A 94 6.70 7.26 -26.44
N LYS A 95 7.82 6.59 -26.68
CA LYS A 95 8.43 5.67 -25.71
C LYS A 95 8.79 6.43 -24.42
N SER A 96 8.51 5.82 -23.29
CA SER A 96 8.85 6.36 -21.96
C SER A 96 10.36 6.44 -21.75
N ASN A 97 10.80 7.52 -21.09
CA ASN A 97 12.14 7.64 -20.50
C ASN A 97 12.13 7.42 -18.99
N ASN A 98 10.99 6.99 -18.44
CA ASN A 98 10.71 6.75 -17.03
C ASN A 98 10.74 7.99 -16.10
N ASN A 99 11.09 9.16 -16.61
CA ASN A 99 11.07 10.39 -15.82
C ASN A 99 9.71 11.08 -15.98
N ILE A 100 9.07 11.35 -14.86
CA ILE A 100 7.76 12.00 -14.80
C ILE A 100 7.79 13.15 -13.80
N ASN A 101 6.81 14.04 -13.87
CA ASN A 101 6.57 15.05 -12.85
C ASN A 101 5.26 14.73 -12.16
N ILE A 102 5.31 14.47 -10.84
CA ILE A 102 4.13 14.24 -10.02
C ILE A 102 3.82 15.53 -9.28
N PHE A 103 2.57 16.01 -9.35
CA PHE A 103 2.15 17.10 -8.49
C PHE A 103 2.11 16.61 -7.05
N ASP A 104 2.97 17.18 -6.24
CA ASP A 104 3.08 16.87 -4.83
C ASP A 104 2.27 17.91 -4.03
N VAL A 105 1.17 17.46 -3.45
CA VAL A 105 0.25 18.34 -2.72
C VAL A 105 0.91 18.95 -1.48
N ASP A 106 1.88 18.26 -0.89
CA ASP A 106 2.58 18.74 0.30
C ASP A 106 3.56 19.87 -0.03
N LYS A 107 4.17 19.83 -1.22
CA LYS A 107 5.06 20.88 -1.72
C LYS A 107 4.33 21.89 -2.63
N SER A 108 3.05 21.66 -2.95
CA SER A 108 2.25 22.48 -3.88
C SER A 108 2.93 22.70 -5.23
N THR A 109 3.73 21.74 -5.70
CA THR A 109 4.50 21.85 -6.95
C THR A 109 4.71 20.49 -7.58
N TYR A 110 5.21 20.49 -8.83
CA TYR A 110 5.61 19.27 -9.51
C TYR A 110 7.00 18.81 -9.06
N VAL A 111 7.09 17.59 -8.58
CA VAL A 111 8.33 16.92 -8.16
C VAL A 111 8.72 15.89 -9.22
N LYS A 112 9.99 15.86 -9.59
CA LYS A 112 10.55 14.83 -10.48
C LYS A 112 10.54 13.48 -9.77
N TYR A 113 10.08 12.47 -10.50
CA TYR A 113 10.05 11.09 -10.04
C TYR A 113 10.50 10.16 -11.18
N ASN A 114 11.35 9.19 -10.86
CA ASN A 114 11.79 8.17 -11.81
C ASN A 114 10.97 6.88 -11.60
N ILE A 115 10.21 6.46 -12.60
CA ILE A 115 9.44 5.21 -12.53
C ILE A 115 10.41 4.03 -12.58
N LYS A 116 10.45 3.29 -11.49
CA LYS A 116 11.13 2.00 -11.42
C LYS A 116 10.14 0.90 -11.77
N ILE A 117 10.44 0.10 -12.78
CA ILE A 117 9.54 -0.97 -13.25
C ILE A 117 9.20 -1.93 -12.10
N ASN A 118 7.94 -2.32 -12.00
CA ASN A 118 7.37 -3.12 -10.91
C ASN A 118 7.32 -2.43 -9.53
N TYR A 119 7.58 -1.13 -9.46
CA TYR A 119 7.33 -0.30 -8.28
C TYR A 119 6.09 0.57 -8.53
N PRO A 120 5.34 0.92 -7.47
CA PRO A 120 4.19 1.79 -7.65
C PRO A 120 4.66 3.23 -7.93
N ILE A 121 3.76 4.05 -8.46
CA ILE A 121 3.95 5.50 -8.57
C ILE A 121 3.22 6.12 -7.38
N PRO A 122 3.85 6.93 -6.52
CA PRO A 122 3.17 7.52 -5.37
C PRO A 122 2.11 8.52 -5.81
N ILE A 123 1.02 8.62 -5.06
CA ILE A 123 -0.07 9.58 -5.35
C ILE A 123 0.23 10.98 -4.80
N PHE A 124 1.13 11.08 -3.83
CA PHE A 124 1.72 12.30 -3.27
C PHE A 124 3.03 11.94 -2.55
N GLY A 125 3.74 12.91 -1.98
CA GLY A 125 4.93 12.66 -1.17
C GLY A 125 6.12 12.14 -1.98
N ALA A 126 6.18 12.42 -3.27
CA ALA A 126 7.27 11.97 -4.13
C ALA A 126 8.64 12.45 -3.64
N HIS A 127 8.71 13.62 -2.99
CA HIS A 127 9.93 14.16 -2.41
C HIS A 127 10.46 13.29 -1.25
N ILE A 128 9.58 12.81 -0.36
CA ILE A 128 9.93 11.89 0.73
C ILE A 128 10.25 10.48 0.18
N ILE A 129 9.41 9.97 -0.71
CA ILE A 129 9.64 8.66 -1.33
C ILE A 129 11.00 8.60 -2.04
N ASN A 130 11.42 9.67 -2.72
CA ASN A 130 12.73 9.73 -3.37
C ASN A 130 13.90 9.57 -2.39
N LYS A 131 13.77 10.04 -1.14
CA LYS A 131 14.78 9.84 -0.09
C LYS A 131 14.93 8.36 0.26
N PHE A 132 13.81 7.65 0.44
CA PHE A 132 13.83 6.20 0.68
C PHE A 132 14.32 5.40 -0.52
N MET A 133 13.97 5.81 -1.73
CA MET A 133 14.36 5.08 -2.95
C MET A 133 15.86 4.98 -3.14
N LYS A 134 16.65 5.94 -2.66
CA LYS A 134 18.11 5.86 -2.65
C LYS A 134 18.61 4.61 -1.88
N TYR A 135 17.99 4.34 -0.73
CA TYR A 135 18.31 3.18 0.11
C TYR A 135 17.71 1.89 -0.44
N VAL A 136 16.52 1.96 -1.03
CA VAL A 136 15.92 0.81 -1.73
C VAL A 136 16.79 0.36 -2.91
N ASP A 137 17.43 1.28 -3.61
CA ASP A 137 18.34 0.94 -4.71
C ASP A 137 19.61 0.24 -4.22
N LEU A 138 20.09 0.56 -3.01
CA LEU A 138 21.27 -0.06 -2.39
C LEU A 138 20.95 -1.39 -1.69
N TYR A 139 19.86 -1.43 -0.95
CA TYR A 139 19.56 -2.52 0.00
C TYR A 139 18.36 -3.38 -0.41
N GLY A 140 17.70 -3.07 -1.54
CA GLY A 140 16.44 -3.69 -1.89
C GLY A 140 15.29 -3.20 -1.01
N SER A 141 14.08 -3.69 -1.29
CA SER A 141 12.88 -3.35 -0.51
C SER A 141 12.55 -4.41 0.53
N LEU A 142 11.87 -3.98 1.59
CA LEU A 142 11.34 -4.87 2.63
C LEU A 142 10.46 -5.97 2.01
N ASN A 143 10.78 -7.23 2.32
CA ASN A 143 10.02 -8.36 1.81
C ASN A 143 8.78 -8.64 2.68
N VAL A 144 7.61 -8.48 2.10
CA VAL A 144 6.33 -8.68 2.78
C VAL A 144 5.44 -9.63 1.98
N ILE A 145 4.89 -10.62 2.66
CA ILE A 145 4.03 -11.64 2.05
C ILE A 145 2.57 -11.26 2.28
N LYS A 146 1.78 -11.15 1.22
CA LYS A 146 0.32 -11.02 1.35
C LYS A 146 -0.29 -12.38 1.62
N THR A 147 -1.18 -12.45 2.62
CA THR A 147 -1.87 -13.69 2.97
C THR A 147 -2.94 -14.05 1.95
N ASN A 148 -3.35 -15.32 1.96
CA ASN A 148 -4.41 -15.87 1.13
C ASN A 148 -5.54 -16.42 1.99
N MET A 149 -6.71 -16.67 1.39
CA MET A 149 -7.76 -17.43 2.05
C MET A 149 -7.23 -18.83 2.36
N PRO A 150 -7.63 -19.43 3.49
CA PRO A 150 -7.35 -20.82 3.79
C PRO A 150 -8.02 -21.76 2.76
N SER A 151 -7.67 -23.04 2.80
CA SER A 151 -8.32 -24.04 1.97
C SER A 151 -9.84 -24.11 2.25
N LYS A 152 -10.62 -24.62 1.30
CA LYS A 152 -12.08 -24.76 1.45
C LYS A 152 -12.50 -25.68 2.60
N ASN A 153 -11.63 -26.58 3.03
CA ASN A 153 -11.89 -27.54 4.11
C ASN A 153 -11.75 -26.89 5.49
N VAL A 154 -11.05 -25.77 5.59
CA VAL A 154 -10.90 -25.02 6.84
C VAL A 154 -12.22 -24.34 7.19
N LYS A 155 -12.83 -24.80 8.25
CA LYS A 155 -14.02 -24.17 8.85
C LYS A 155 -13.57 -23.22 9.97
N LEU A 156 -14.25 -22.10 10.09
CA LEU A 156 -13.93 -21.06 11.08
C LEU A 156 -15.08 -20.90 12.07
N ASN A 157 -14.72 -20.68 13.34
CA ASN A 157 -15.63 -20.34 14.42
C ASN A 157 -15.13 -19.09 15.18
N THR A 158 -16.03 -18.41 15.86
CA THR A 158 -15.71 -17.25 16.72
C THR A 158 -15.24 -17.66 18.10
N THR A 159 -15.61 -18.86 18.56
CA THR A 159 -15.31 -19.38 19.88
C THR A 159 -14.45 -20.64 19.79
N TYR A 160 -13.60 -20.83 20.81
CA TYR A 160 -12.84 -22.07 20.98
C TYR A 160 -13.78 -23.26 21.25
N SER A 161 -13.48 -24.41 20.66
CA SER A 161 -14.03 -25.69 21.03
C SER A 161 -13.04 -26.82 20.68
N LYS A 162 -13.34 -28.06 21.14
CA LYS A 162 -12.52 -29.25 20.75
C LYS A 162 -12.47 -29.47 19.25
N ASP A 163 -13.54 -29.09 18.53
CA ASP A 163 -13.62 -29.21 17.07
C ASP A 163 -12.91 -28.05 16.34
N PHE A 164 -12.63 -26.95 17.04
CA PHE A 164 -11.96 -25.76 16.53
C PHE A 164 -10.81 -25.34 17.45
N PRO A 165 -9.73 -26.14 17.54
CA PRO A 165 -8.67 -25.92 18.52
C PRO A 165 -7.62 -24.90 18.10
N TYR A 166 -7.53 -24.56 16.79
CA TYR A 166 -6.45 -23.72 16.27
C TYR A 166 -6.82 -22.23 16.29
N LYS A 167 -6.03 -21.42 17.00
CA LYS A 167 -6.18 -19.97 17.02
C LYS A 167 -5.65 -19.34 15.74
N ASN A 168 -6.35 -18.36 15.21
CA ASN A 168 -5.95 -17.65 14.02
C ASN A 168 -6.22 -16.15 14.15
N ILE A 169 -5.30 -15.32 13.67
CA ILE A 169 -5.52 -13.89 13.56
C ILE A 169 -6.35 -13.62 12.31
N ASN A 170 -7.51 -13.03 12.52
CA ASN A 170 -8.32 -12.47 11.45
C ASN A 170 -7.86 -11.04 11.11
N SER A 171 -7.55 -10.23 12.14
CA SER A 171 -6.97 -8.89 11.97
C SER A 171 -6.41 -8.35 13.29
N ALA A 172 -5.40 -7.47 13.22
CA ALA A 172 -4.96 -6.64 14.32
C ALA A 172 -5.59 -5.25 14.19
N LYS A 173 -6.47 -4.86 15.10
CA LYS A 173 -7.33 -3.69 14.99
C LYS A 173 -7.12 -2.71 16.15
N ILE A 174 -7.41 -1.44 15.89
CA ILE A 174 -7.57 -0.42 16.92
C ILE A 174 -9.06 -0.19 17.12
N SER A 175 -9.51 -0.22 18.36
CA SER A 175 -10.91 0.02 18.72
C SER A 175 -11.29 1.47 18.42
N SER A 176 -12.51 1.68 17.92
CA SER A 176 -13.08 3.02 17.77
C SER A 176 -13.44 3.67 19.11
N VAL A 177 -13.48 2.87 20.19
CA VAL A 177 -13.72 3.35 21.54
C VAL A 177 -12.42 3.25 22.32
N GLY A 178 -11.88 4.41 22.71
CA GLY A 178 -10.67 4.51 23.50
C GLY A 178 -9.37 4.12 22.76
N ASN A 179 -9.38 3.98 21.44
CA ASN A 179 -8.23 3.72 20.57
C ASN A 179 -7.32 2.56 21.04
N LYS A 180 -7.90 1.53 21.67
CA LYS A 180 -7.13 0.41 22.22
C LYS A 180 -6.84 -0.65 21.15
N PRO A 181 -5.59 -1.15 21.05
CA PRO A 181 -5.27 -2.25 20.14
C PRO A 181 -5.91 -3.56 20.63
N TYR A 182 -6.42 -4.37 19.72
CA TYR A 182 -6.93 -5.71 20.00
C TYR A 182 -6.77 -6.64 18.81
N LEU A 183 -6.70 -7.94 19.08
CA LEU A 183 -6.68 -8.97 18.06
C LEU A 183 -8.09 -9.51 17.83
N ASP A 184 -8.52 -9.46 16.57
CA ASP A 184 -9.72 -10.16 16.11
C ASP A 184 -9.31 -11.61 15.81
N ILE A 185 -9.67 -12.53 16.71
CA ILE A 185 -9.28 -13.95 16.68
C ILE A 185 -10.44 -14.80 16.15
N LYS A 186 -10.10 -15.78 15.33
CA LYS A 186 -10.96 -16.89 14.90
C LYS A 186 -10.32 -18.22 15.26
N TYR A 187 -11.14 -19.25 15.41
CA TYR A 187 -10.72 -20.62 15.65
C TYR A 187 -11.01 -21.47 14.41
N SER A 188 -10.19 -22.45 14.15
CA SER A 188 -10.38 -23.35 13.00
C SER A 188 -10.25 -24.82 13.39
N ASN A 189 -10.88 -25.68 12.59
CA ASN A 189 -10.81 -27.13 12.72
C ASN A 189 -9.46 -27.71 12.31
N GLU A 190 -8.72 -27.00 11.45
CA GLU A 190 -7.38 -27.37 10.97
C GLU A 190 -6.44 -26.18 11.13
N SER A 191 -5.12 -26.45 11.24
CA SER A 191 -4.12 -25.39 11.35
C SER A 191 -4.09 -24.55 10.06
N CYS A 192 -4.21 -23.22 10.19
CA CYS A 192 -4.03 -22.32 9.09
C CYS A 192 -2.55 -22.04 8.81
N LYS A 193 -2.28 -21.48 7.62
CA LYS A 193 -0.92 -21.11 7.22
C LYS A 193 -0.25 -20.23 8.26
N TYR A 194 1.06 -20.39 8.43
CA TYR A 194 1.92 -19.66 9.40
C TYR A 194 1.70 -20.04 10.87
N TYR A 195 0.87 -21.02 11.20
CA TYR A 195 0.79 -21.59 12.54
C TYR A 195 2.15 -22.22 12.91
N LYS A 196 2.59 -22.05 14.17
CA LYS A 196 3.92 -22.45 14.68
C LYS A 196 5.11 -21.74 14.02
N GLN A 197 4.89 -20.58 13.40
CA GLN A 197 5.96 -19.75 12.85
C GLN A 197 5.96 -18.39 13.54
N ILE A 198 7.13 -17.96 14.02
CA ILE A 198 7.34 -16.59 14.51
C ILE A 198 7.11 -15.62 13.33
N LYS A 199 6.38 -14.55 13.57
CA LYS A 199 6.01 -13.62 12.49
C LYS A 199 5.54 -12.27 12.98
N LEU A 200 5.76 -11.28 12.15
CA LEU A 200 5.10 -9.97 12.26
C LEU A 200 3.89 -9.93 11.33
N ILE A 201 2.74 -9.51 11.84
CA ILE A 201 1.46 -9.47 11.12
C ILE A 201 0.99 -8.03 11.03
N LEU A 202 0.66 -7.58 9.80
CA LEU A 202 0.03 -6.29 9.57
C LEU A 202 -1.33 -6.50 8.92
N PRO A 203 -2.37 -5.78 9.35
CA PRO A 203 -3.66 -5.84 8.70
C PRO A 203 -3.62 -5.13 7.35
N HIS A 204 -4.41 -5.62 6.41
CA HIS A 204 -4.63 -4.96 5.12
C HIS A 204 -5.41 -3.64 5.25
N LYS A 205 -6.09 -3.41 6.37
CA LYS A 205 -6.76 -2.15 6.66
C LYS A 205 -5.79 -1.19 7.33
N MET A 206 -5.79 0.07 6.91
CA MET A 206 -4.90 1.13 7.41
C MET A 206 -5.04 1.43 8.91
N TYR A 207 -6.15 1.03 9.52
CA TYR A 207 -6.47 1.30 10.94
C TYR A 207 -6.07 0.16 11.87
N GLY A 208 -5.08 -0.61 11.53
CA GLY A 208 -4.57 -1.66 12.36
C GLY A 208 -3.14 -1.36 12.82
N PHE A 209 -2.59 -2.26 13.55
CA PHE A 209 -1.23 -2.15 14.10
C PHE A 209 -0.39 -3.39 13.75
N PRO A 210 0.95 -3.25 13.69
CA PRO A 210 1.84 -4.39 13.55
C PRO A 210 1.82 -5.25 14.82
N TYR A 211 1.44 -6.52 14.69
CA TYR A 211 1.42 -7.48 15.80
C TYR A 211 2.52 -8.52 15.63
N LEU A 212 3.38 -8.66 16.63
CA LEU A 212 4.43 -9.68 16.67
C LEU A 212 3.94 -10.93 17.42
N ASP A 213 3.83 -12.04 16.70
CA ASP A 213 3.54 -13.37 17.22
C ASP A 213 4.86 -14.08 17.51
N THR A 214 5.31 -13.97 18.77
CA THR A 214 6.65 -14.38 19.21
C THR A 214 6.82 -15.88 19.42
N ASP A 215 5.73 -16.62 19.53
CA ASP A 215 5.72 -18.07 19.77
C ASP A 215 5.03 -18.88 18.67
N GLY A 216 4.54 -18.18 17.65
CA GLY A 216 3.83 -18.83 16.56
C GLY A 216 2.44 -19.37 16.94
N SER A 217 1.84 -18.87 18.02
CA SER A 217 0.55 -19.37 18.54
C SER A 217 -0.62 -19.20 17.57
N TYR A 218 -0.48 -18.36 16.55
CA TYR A 218 -1.56 -18.03 15.64
C TYR A 218 -1.28 -18.45 14.21
N GLY A 219 -2.29 -19.05 13.56
CA GLY A 219 -2.38 -19.11 12.11
C GLY A 219 -2.99 -17.84 11.51
N ILE A 220 -3.08 -17.76 10.19
CA ILE A 220 -3.75 -16.67 9.47
C ILE A 220 -4.90 -17.23 8.65
N CYS A 221 -6.12 -16.85 8.98
CA CYS A 221 -7.34 -17.44 8.40
C CYS A 221 -7.99 -16.61 7.29
N ASN A 222 -7.34 -15.58 6.77
CA ASN A 222 -7.87 -14.76 5.68
C ASN A 222 -6.79 -14.15 4.79
N ARG A 223 -7.22 -13.46 3.72
CA ARG A 223 -6.37 -12.77 2.75
C ARG A 223 -6.10 -11.29 3.11
N ASP A 224 -6.61 -10.82 4.23
CA ASP A 224 -6.62 -9.40 4.58
C ASP A 224 -5.52 -9.05 5.59
N ASN A 225 -4.40 -9.77 5.51
CA ASN A 225 -3.19 -9.49 6.29
C ASN A 225 -1.94 -9.54 5.40
N TYR A 226 -0.87 -8.98 5.94
CA TYR A 226 0.49 -9.13 5.46
C TYR A 226 1.32 -9.80 6.56
N VAL A 227 2.32 -10.58 6.15
CA VAL A 227 3.19 -11.32 7.07
C VAL A 227 4.64 -11.08 6.68
N ILE A 228 5.47 -10.85 7.68
CA ILE A 228 6.92 -10.86 7.59
C ILE A 228 7.41 -12.03 8.46
N LEU A 229 8.20 -12.90 7.88
CA LEU A 229 8.77 -14.07 8.54
C LEU A 229 10.26 -13.84 8.76
N ASP A 230 10.71 -14.14 9.96
CA ASP A 230 12.12 -14.22 10.33
C ASP A 230 12.23 -15.14 11.54
N ASP A 231 13.27 -15.95 11.61
CA ASP A 231 13.52 -16.84 12.76
C ASP A 231 14.11 -16.05 13.95
N ASN A 232 14.59 -14.84 13.70
CA ASN A 232 15.12 -13.95 14.73
C ASN A 232 14.03 -12.93 15.16
N ILE A 233 13.59 -13.04 16.42
CA ILE A 233 12.60 -12.13 17.01
C ILE A 233 13.09 -10.67 17.03
N ASP A 234 14.37 -10.44 17.22
CA ASP A 234 14.93 -9.09 17.26
C ASP A 234 14.81 -8.40 15.89
N ASN A 235 15.02 -9.15 14.79
CA ASN A 235 14.78 -8.65 13.43
C ASN A 235 13.32 -8.23 13.25
N LEU A 236 12.37 -9.06 13.69
CA LEU A 236 10.95 -8.74 13.62
C LEU A 236 10.57 -7.55 14.51
N ASN A 237 11.21 -7.37 15.67
CA ASN A 237 11.03 -6.20 16.52
C ASN A 237 11.52 -4.93 15.83
N ILE A 238 12.71 -4.97 15.20
CA ILE A 238 13.24 -3.84 14.41
C ILE A 238 12.23 -3.41 13.34
N VAL A 239 11.72 -4.39 12.58
CA VAL A 239 10.73 -4.10 11.54
C VAL A 239 9.42 -3.58 12.14
N LYS A 240 8.96 -4.13 13.27
CA LYS A 240 7.77 -3.67 13.98
C LYS A 240 7.91 -2.21 14.42
N GLU A 241 9.05 -1.83 15.01
CA GLU A 241 9.32 -0.45 15.41
C GLU A 241 9.19 0.49 14.21
N PHE A 242 9.90 0.22 13.12
CA PHE A 242 9.82 1.04 11.92
C PHE A 242 8.38 1.15 11.36
N LEU A 243 7.68 0.01 11.23
CA LEU A 243 6.33 -0.02 10.66
C LEU A 243 5.27 0.59 11.59
N SER A 244 5.61 0.90 12.83
CA SER A 244 4.75 1.59 13.81
C SER A 244 4.92 3.12 13.80
N THR A 245 5.77 3.67 12.95
CA THR A 245 6.06 5.10 12.91
C THR A 245 5.08 5.90 12.04
N LYS A 246 5.01 7.21 12.26
CA LYS A 246 4.29 8.16 11.40
C LYS A 246 4.87 8.17 9.98
N THR A 247 6.18 7.99 9.87
CA THR A 247 6.89 7.90 8.60
C THR A 247 6.44 6.70 7.77
N ALA A 248 6.30 5.52 8.38
CA ALA A 248 5.75 4.36 7.71
C ALA A 248 4.30 4.60 7.25
N LEU A 249 3.47 5.25 8.10
CA LEU A 249 2.12 5.62 7.71
C LEU A 249 2.11 6.55 6.49
N TYR A 250 3.01 7.53 6.45
CA TYR A 250 3.10 8.44 5.31
C TYR A 250 3.36 7.66 4.00
N ILE A 251 4.27 6.67 4.03
CA ILE A 251 4.54 5.79 2.90
C ILE A 251 3.28 4.99 2.50
N TYR A 252 2.51 4.51 3.49
CA TYR A 252 1.26 3.78 3.23
C TYR A 252 0.22 4.67 2.56
N GLU A 253 0.05 5.90 3.06
CA GLU A 253 -0.88 6.87 2.49
C GLU A 253 -0.45 7.32 1.09
N ALA A 254 0.84 7.47 0.82
CA ALA A 254 1.37 7.81 -0.49
C ALA A 254 1.07 6.75 -1.58
N THR A 255 0.66 5.55 -1.17
CA THR A 255 0.29 4.44 -2.08
C THR A 255 -1.17 4.02 -1.95
N ARG A 256 -2.01 4.85 -1.33
CA ARG A 256 -3.42 4.52 -1.08
C ARG A 256 -4.30 4.78 -2.31
N TYR A 257 -4.22 3.91 -3.29
CA TYR A 257 -5.05 3.97 -4.51
C TYR A 257 -6.51 3.58 -4.29
N ARG A 258 -6.87 3.11 -3.08
CA ARG A 258 -8.21 2.70 -2.67
C ARG A 258 -8.55 3.29 -1.29
N MET A 259 -9.84 3.33 -0.94
CA MET A 259 -10.33 4.07 0.23
C MET A 259 -9.70 3.71 1.58
N LYS A 260 -9.51 2.42 1.90
CA LYS A 260 -9.18 1.98 3.28
C LYS A 260 -8.15 0.84 3.35
N TYR A 261 -7.40 0.61 2.29
CA TYR A 261 -6.55 -0.57 2.21
C TYR A 261 -5.10 -0.18 2.05
N LEU A 262 -4.27 -0.76 2.91
CA LEU A 262 -2.83 -0.79 2.75
C LEU A 262 -2.50 -1.63 1.51
N GLU A 263 -1.77 -1.08 0.59
CA GLU A 263 -1.35 -1.80 -0.61
C GLU A 263 -0.03 -2.53 -0.36
N LYS A 264 0.09 -3.77 -0.85
CA LYS A 264 1.36 -4.51 -0.76
C LYS A 264 2.55 -3.71 -1.33
N TYR A 265 2.27 -2.92 -2.34
CA TYR A 265 3.26 -2.12 -3.04
C TYR A 265 3.84 -0.97 -2.21
N ALA A 266 3.22 -0.56 -1.09
CA ALA A 266 3.80 0.40 -0.15
C ALA A 266 5.16 -0.07 0.38
N PHE A 267 5.29 -1.35 0.66
CA PHE A 267 6.54 -1.95 1.16
C PHE A 267 7.69 -1.94 0.14
N LYS A 268 7.40 -1.68 -1.14
CA LYS A 268 8.44 -1.45 -2.15
C LYS A 268 9.22 -0.16 -1.93
N PHE A 269 8.62 0.81 -1.25
CA PHE A 269 9.27 2.07 -0.90
C PHE A 269 10.04 2.04 0.43
N ILE A 270 9.89 0.96 1.19
CA ILE A 270 10.62 0.76 2.44
C ILE A 270 11.87 -0.07 2.13
N PRO A 271 13.09 0.43 2.41
CA PRO A 271 14.30 -0.35 2.22
C PRO A 271 14.32 -1.59 3.12
N ASN A 272 15.11 -2.58 2.76
CA ASN A 272 15.37 -3.71 3.66
C ASN A 272 16.23 -3.25 4.84
N ILE A 273 15.59 -2.67 5.85
CA ILE A 273 16.25 -2.06 7.00
C ILE A 273 17.11 -3.04 7.80
N LEU A 274 16.84 -4.35 7.72
CA LEU A 274 17.58 -5.37 8.49
C LEU A 274 19.04 -5.54 8.04
N ILE A 275 19.34 -5.18 6.78
CA ILE A 275 20.73 -5.21 6.27
C ILE A 275 21.41 -3.84 6.25
N MET A 276 20.73 -2.82 6.76
CA MET A 276 21.28 -1.46 6.91
C MET A 276 21.96 -1.34 8.28
N ALA A 277 23.18 -1.89 8.39
CA ALA A 277 23.90 -2.03 9.67
C ALA A 277 23.98 -0.73 10.46
N ASP A 278 24.23 0.41 9.82
CA ASP A 278 24.32 1.71 10.50
C ASP A 278 22.96 2.21 10.99
N PHE A 279 21.89 1.87 10.28
CA PHE A 279 20.53 2.26 10.67
C PHE A 279 20.03 1.51 11.90
N ILE A 280 20.29 0.21 11.99
CA ILE A 280 19.77 -0.63 13.10
C ILE A 280 20.63 -0.57 14.38
N LYS A 281 21.76 0.14 14.37
CA LYS A 281 22.62 0.31 15.58
C LYS A 281 21.91 1.07 16.71
N LYS A 282 21.04 2.01 16.37
CA LYS A 282 20.31 2.83 17.34
C LYS A 282 18.89 2.29 17.51
N ARG A 283 18.49 2.08 18.75
CA ARG A 283 17.15 1.57 19.11
C ARG A 283 16.57 2.39 20.28
N PRO A 284 15.24 2.56 20.38
CA PRO A 284 14.23 2.13 19.41
C PRO A 284 14.27 2.98 18.13
N LEU A 285 13.72 2.42 17.04
CA LEU A 285 13.54 3.16 15.78
C LEU A 285 12.29 4.06 15.90
N ASP A 286 12.51 5.29 16.36
CA ASP A 286 11.47 6.31 16.40
C ASP A 286 11.50 7.22 15.18
N ASP A 287 10.44 8.02 15.00
CA ASP A 287 10.34 8.95 13.88
C ASP A 287 11.50 9.95 13.83
N LYS A 288 11.95 10.47 14.98
CA LYS A 288 13.05 11.44 15.04
C LYS A 288 14.34 10.84 14.50
N TYR A 289 14.68 9.62 14.92
CA TYR A 289 15.86 8.95 14.39
C TYR A 289 15.75 8.64 12.90
N ILE A 290 14.56 8.24 12.43
CA ILE A 290 14.31 7.99 11.03
C ILE A 290 14.50 9.28 10.21
N TRP A 291 13.96 10.40 10.67
CA TRP A 291 14.08 11.70 10.00
C TRP A 291 15.54 12.15 9.90
N ASP A 292 16.30 12.03 10.98
CA ASP A 292 17.72 12.35 11.00
C ASP A 292 18.52 11.46 10.02
N PHE A 293 18.26 10.14 10.03
CA PHE A 293 18.99 9.18 9.19
C PHE A 293 18.71 9.34 7.69
N PHE A 294 17.46 9.61 7.32
CA PHE A 294 17.04 9.79 5.93
C PHE A 294 17.13 11.25 5.44
N ASP A 295 17.72 12.14 6.23
CA ASP A 295 17.93 13.56 5.89
C ASP A 295 16.62 14.28 5.55
N PHE A 296 15.63 14.20 6.46
CA PHE A 296 14.37 14.90 6.31
C PHE A 296 14.52 16.37 6.74
N ASP A 297 14.02 17.25 5.90
CA ASP A 297 13.93 18.67 6.24
C ASP A 297 12.70 18.98 7.13
N VAL A 298 12.64 20.21 7.62
CA VAL A 298 11.54 20.64 8.50
C VAL A 298 10.18 20.52 7.81
N ASP A 299 10.11 20.79 6.51
CA ASP A 299 8.86 20.70 5.75
C ASP A 299 8.41 19.24 5.62
N ASP A 300 9.35 18.30 5.41
CA ASP A 300 9.05 16.85 5.37
C ASP A 300 8.43 16.41 6.69
N ILE A 301 9.03 16.82 7.81
CA ILE A 301 8.55 16.50 9.16
C ILE A 301 7.16 17.10 9.42
N ILE A 302 6.93 18.36 9.02
CA ILE A 302 5.63 19.00 9.11
C ILE A 302 4.58 18.21 8.30
N ASN A 303 4.90 17.80 7.09
CA ASN A 303 3.98 17.07 6.21
C ASN A 303 3.64 15.68 6.76
N ILE A 304 4.61 14.96 7.30
CA ILE A 304 4.36 13.68 7.99
C ILE A 304 3.44 13.88 9.20
N ASN A 305 3.72 14.91 10.02
CA ASN A 305 2.90 15.19 11.20
C ASN A 305 1.47 15.66 10.87
N LYS A 306 1.24 16.34 9.73
CA LYS A 306 -0.11 16.68 9.26
C LYS A 306 -1.00 15.46 9.02
N LEU A 307 -0.44 14.33 8.57
CA LEU A 307 -1.19 13.10 8.42
C LEU A 307 -1.70 12.54 9.74
N HIS A 308 -0.92 12.66 10.80
CA HIS A 308 -1.30 12.23 12.14
C HIS A 308 -2.56 12.94 12.64
N GLN A 309 -2.77 14.19 12.27
CA GLN A 309 -3.96 14.96 12.65
C GLN A 309 -5.26 14.43 12.00
N LYS A 310 -5.17 13.48 11.07
CA LYS A 310 -6.32 12.85 10.39
C LYS A 310 -6.86 11.60 11.11
N ASN A 311 -6.79 11.51 12.42
CA ASN A 311 -7.34 10.44 13.28
C ASN A 311 -6.57 9.10 13.22
N TYR A 312 -5.26 9.12 13.03
CA TYR A 312 -4.41 7.96 13.29
C TYR A 312 -3.75 8.15 14.66
N ASP A 313 -4.23 7.41 15.64
CA ASP A 313 -3.68 7.46 16.99
C ASP A 313 -2.55 6.43 17.10
N PHE A 314 -1.29 6.91 16.97
CA PHE A 314 -0.10 6.05 16.97
C PHE A 314 0.51 5.85 18.35
N GLU A 315 0.00 6.50 19.40
CA GLU A 315 0.54 6.36 20.76
C GLU A 315 0.52 4.91 21.27
N TYR A 316 -0.32 4.06 20.67
CA TYR A 316 -0.47 2.65 21.03
C TYR A 316 0.32 1.69 20.10
N LEU A 317 1.08 2.19 19.16
CA LEU A 317 1.79 1.35 18.19
C LEU A 317 3.26 1.10 18.57
N ILE A 318 3.74 1.79 19.60
CA ILE A 318 5.12 1.71 20.11
C ILE A 318 5.16 0.82 21.35
#